data_2c452edf8e8d2dc962fbfea382271296
#
_entry.id   2c452edf8e8d2dc962fbfea382271296
#
_cell.length_a   1.000
_cell.length_b   1.000
_cell.length_c   1.000
_cell.angle_alpha   90.00
_cell.angle_beta   90.00
_cell.angle_gamma   90.00
#
_symmetry.space_group_name_H-M   'P 1'
#
loop_
_entity.id
_entity.type
_entity.pdbx_description
1 polymer ?
#
loop_
_entity_poly.entity_id
_entity_poly.type
_entity_poly.pdbx_seq_one_letter_code
_entity_poly.pdbx_strand_id
1 'polypeptide(L)'
;MELKGAKINFLGDSITAGSCVTEEERFSDLMATRFGVISRNYGLGGTRIARQQKPSECEWFDLDFNQRMEDMDPDADVVVVFGGTNDCGHGDAPFGDMADRTVDTFYGAMHTLCRKLVEKYPDALIVFMTPLHRLNEEGYAPGRRDLRSYVQAIREVCEYYSLPVLDLYATYGVNPEIPVQMERFMPDGLHPNAAGHRLLTEQLGAFLRACPEKRRIL
;
A
#
# COMPACT_ATOMS: atom_id res chain seq x y z
N MET A 1 2.47 10.71 16.55
CA MET A 1 2.44 9.67 17.61
C MET A 1 3.84 9.20 17.97
N GLU A 2 4.05 8.62 19.15
CA GLU A 2 5.28 7.92 19.50
C GLU A 2 5.34 6.57 18.75
N LEU A 3 6.49 6.24 18.16
CA LEU A 3 6.65 5.02 17.36
C LEU A 3 7.26 3.86 18.14
N LYS A 4 8.11 4.15 19.14
CA LYS A 4 8.80 3.09 19.88
C LYS A 4 7.82 2.15 20.58
N GLY A 5 7.91 0.86 20.27
CA GLY A 5 7.02 -0.17 20.79
C GLY A 5 5.64 -0.27 20.11
N ALA A 6 5.31 0.65 19.19
CA ALA A 6 4.05 0.58 18.45
C ALA A 6 4.02 -0.66 17.55
N LYS A 7 2.90 -1.39 17.57
CA LYS A 7 2.65 -2.57 16.74
C LYS A 7 2.09 -2.14 15.40
N ILE A 8 2.80 -2.38 14.32
CA ILE A 8 2.42 -1.96 12.97
C ILE A 8 2.23 -3.17 12.07
N ASN A 9 1.02 -3.33 11.55
CA ASN A 9 0.71 -4.29 10.50
C ASN A 9 0.86 -3.63 9.12
N PHE A 10 1.68 -4.22 8.25
CA PHE A 10 1.93 -3.74 6.88
C PHE A 10 1.23 -4.66 5.89
N LEU A 11 0.07 -4.26 5.36
CA LEU A 11 -0.63 -4.95 4.27
C LEU A 11 -0.14 -4.39 2.93
N GLY A 12 0.34 -5.25 2.04
CA GLY A 12 0.81 -4.78 0.76
C GLY A 12 1.16 -5.88 -0.24
N ASP A 13 1.74 -5.45 -1.34
CA ASP A 13 2.16 -6.28 -2.46
C ASP A 13 3.67 -6.62 -2.42
N SER A 14 4.31 -6.77 -3.62
CA SER A 14 5.72 -7.08 -3.77
C SER A 14 6.65 -6.03 -3.13
N ILE A 15 6.27 -4.75 -3.13
CA ILE A 15 7.09 -3.70 -2.53
C ILE A 15 7.11 -3.88 -1.00
N THR A 16 5.98 -4.21 -0.40
CA THR A 16 5.90 -4.50 1.04
C THR A 16 6.58 -5.82 1.38
N ALA A 17 6.42 -6.84 0.55
CA ALA A 17 7.14 -8.12 0.69
C ALA A 17 8.66 -7.97 0.61
N GLY A 18 9.16 -6.90 -0.02
CA GLY A 18 10.58 -6.64 -0.19
C GLY A 18 11.18 -7.33 -1.41
N SER A 19 10.44 -7.40 -2.54
CA SER A 19 11.04 -7.85 -3.79
C SER A 19 12.28 -7.01 -4.13
N CYS A 20 13.35 -7.67 -4.55
CA CYS A 20 14.66 -7.07 -4.89
C CYS A 20 15.52 -6.61 -3.69
N VAL A 21 15.13 -6.89 -2.45
CA VAL A 21 15.92 -6.60 -1.25
C VAL A 21 15.89 -7.77 -0.26
N THR A 22 16.82 -7.78 0.70
CA THR A 22 16.75 -8.71 1.82
C THR A 22 15.71 -8.30 2.84
N GLU A 23 15.37 -9.20 3.76
CA GLU A 23 14.37 -8.87 4.81
C GLU A 23 14.78 -7.66 5.65
N GLU A 24 16.04 -7.57 6.03
CA GLU A 24 16.57 -6.48 6.85
C GLU A 24 16.57 -5.12 6.11
N GLU A 25 16.47 -5.14 4.78
CA GLU A 25 16.44 -3.95 3.94
C GLU A 25 15.03 -3.49 3.57
N ARG A 26 13.98 -4.31 3.86
CA ARG A 26 12.58 -3.92 3.64
C ARG A 26 12.21 -2.71 4.49
N PHE A 27 11.44 -1.79 3.94
CA PHE A 27 11.03 -0.59 4.68
C PHE A 27 10.29 -0.94 5.97
N SER A 28 9.51 -2.02 6.01
CA SER A 28 8.81 -2.50 7.21
C SER A 28 9.77 -2.92 8.32
N ASP A 29 10.85 -3.62 7.98
CA ASP A 29 11.86 -4.09 8.95
C ASP A 29 12.80 -2.95 9.35
N LEU A 30 13.10 -2.05 8.40
CA LEU A 30 13.81 -0.81 8.69
C LEU A 30 13.02 0.10 9.65
N MET A 31 11.68 0.07 9.63
CA MET A 31 10.85 0.76 10.64
C MET A 31 11.12 0.21 12.05
N ALA A 32 11.28 -1.12 12.19
CA ALA A 32 11.63 -1.73 13.47
C ALA A 32 13.03 -1.30 13.95
N THR A 33 14.04 -1.40 13.09
CA THR A 33 15.42 -1.04 13.46
C THR A 33 15.62 0.46 13.68
N ARG A 34 14.95 1.31 12.90
CA ARG A 34 15.12 2.77 12.92
C ARG A 34 14.29 3.46 13.99
N PHE A 35 13.06 3.01 14.22
CA PHE A 35 12.10 3.67 15.11
C PHE A 35 11.64 2.81 16.28
N GLY A 36 12.10 1.55 16.38
CA GLY A 36 11.79 0.66 17.47
C GLY A 36 10.33 0.16 17.48
N VAL A 37 9.67 0.12 16.32
CA VAL A 37 8.33 -0.45 16.19
C VAL A 37 8.38 -1.97 16.23
N ILE A 38 7.25 -2.61 16.55
CA ILE A 38 7.02 -4.04 16.36
C ILE A 38 6.39 -4.20 14.98
N SER A 39 7.20 -4.56 13.98
CA SER A 39 6.78 -4.69 12.59
C SER A 39 6.22 -6.07 12.31
N ARG A 40 5.08 -6.12 11.62
CA ARG A 40 4.45 -7.35 11.10
C ARG A 40 4.17 -7.17 9.62
N ASN A 41 4.95 -7.85 8.79
CA ASN A 41 4.89 -7.72 7.33
C ASN A 41 3.93 -8.76 6.74
N TYR A 42 2.84 -8.29 6.14
CA TYR A 42 1.85 -9.06 5.40
C TYR A 42 1.93 -8.75 3.89
N GLY A 43 3.09 -8.40 3.38
CA GLY A 43 3.35 -8.22 1.95
C GLY A 43 3.29 -9.55 1.19
N LEU A 44 2.64 -9.56 0.02
CA LEU A 44 2.60 -10.72 -0.88
C LEU A 44 2.66 -10.23 -2.33
N GLY A 45 3.72 -10.65 -3.04
CA GLY A 45 3.99 -10.20 -4.40
C GLY A 45 2.86 -10.50 -5.37
N GLY A 46 2.59 -9.56 -6.30
CA GLY A 46 1.59 -9.71 -7.36
C GLY A 46 0.14 -9.50 -6.93
N THR A 47 -0.16 -9.38 -5.64
CA THR A 47 -1.53 -9.24 -5.14
C THR A 47 -2.09 -7.84 -5.37
N ARG A 48 -3.42 -7.73 -5.42
CA ARG A 48 -4.19 -6.55 -5.80
C ARG A 48 -5.17 -6.18 -4.70
N ILE A 49 -5.67 -4.96 -4.73
CA ILE A 49 -6.73 -4.51 -3.83
C ILE A 49 -8.07 -5.08 -4.27
N ALA A 50 -8.35 -5.04 -5.59
CA ALA A 50 -9.58 -5.56 -6.17
C ALA A 50 -9.51 -7.07 -6.46
N ARG A 51 -10.66 -7.74 -6.33
CA ARG A 51 -10.81 -9.15 -6.70
C ARG A 51 -10.65 -9.33 -8.20
N GLN A 52 -9.87 -10.32 -8.59
CA GLN A 52 -9.73 -10.68 -10.01
C GLN A 52 -10.96 -11.38 -10.53
N GLN A 53 -11.32 -11.11 -11.79
CA GLN A 53 -12.43 -11.76 -12.49
C GLN A 53 -12.03 -13.13 -13.06
N LYS A 54 -10.77 -13.28 -13.42
CA LYS A 54 -10.20 -14.51 -13.99
C LYS A 54 -9.03 -14.98 -13.13
N PRO A 55 -8.86 -16.30 -12.98
CA PRO A 55 -7.69 -16.85 -12.31
C PRO A 55 -6.40 -16.37 -12.96
N SER A 56 -5.44 -15.94 -12.13
CA SER A 56 -4.09 -15.61 -12.56
C SER A 56 -3.27 -16.89 -12.78
N GLU A 57 -2.17 -16.80 -13.54
CA GLU A 57 -1.22 -17.90 -13.69
C GLU A 57 -0.62 -18.33 -12.34
N CYS A 58 -0.47 -17.39 -11.42
CA CYS A 58 -0.04 -17.62 -10.04
C CYS A 58 -1.23 -17.46 -9.10
N GLU A 59 -1.71 -18.55 -8.51
CA GLU A 59 -2.90 -18.55 -7.63
C GLU A 59 -2.84 -17.54 -6.49
N TRP A 60 -1.65 -17.34 -5.89
CA TRP A 60 -1.50 -16.36 -4.80
C TRP A 60 -1.68 -14.91 -5.25
N PHE A 61 -1.59 -14.61 -6.55
CA PHE A 61 -1.90 -13.26 -7.05
C PHE A 61 -3.38 -12.92 -6.90
N ASP A 62 -4.25 -13.93 -6.79
CA ASP A 62 -5.70 -13.77 -6.66
C ASP A 62 -6.16 -13.58 -5.20
N LEU A 63 -5.23 -13.66 -4.25
CA LEU A 63 -5.46 -13.32 -2.86
C LEU A 63 -5.53 -11.80 -2.69
N ASP A 64 -6.71 -11.22 -2.90
CA ASP A 64 -6.90 -9.77 -2.81
C ASP A 64 -6.72 -9.25 -1.36
N PHE A 65 -6.48 -7.94 -1.23
CA PHE A 65 -6.24 -7.32 0.08
C PHE A 65 -7.43 -7.47 1.02
N ASN A 66 -8.66 -7.54 0.50
CA ASN A 66 -9.88 -7.70 1.29
C ASN A 66 -9.99 -9.09 1.93
N GLN A 67 -9.36 -10.10 1.35
CA GLN A 67 -9.23 -11.43 1.94
C GLN A 67 -8.07 -11.45 2.93
N ARG A 68 -6.90 -10.97 2.51
CA ARG A 68 -5.65 -11.07 3.29
C ARG A 68 -5.66 -10.27 4.58
N MET A 69 -6.42 -9.16 4.64
CA MET A 69 -6.55 -8.38 5.86
C MET A 69 -7.23 -9.16 7.01
N GLU A 70 -7.99 -10.20 6.68
CA GLU A 70 -8.67 -11.03 7.70
C GLU A 70 -7.67 -11.84 8.55
N ASP A 71 -6.56 -12.27 7.96
CA ASP A 71 -5.51 -13.06 8.62
C ASP A 71 -4.50 -12.20 9.41
N MET A 72 -4.60 -10.87 9.32
CA MET A 72 -3.70 -9.99 10.04
C MET A 72 -4.01 -10.00 11.54
N ASP A 73 -2.95 -9.92 12.35
CA ASP A 73 -3.05 -9.86 13.81
C ASP A 73 -3.99 -8.70 14.24
N PRO A 74 -5.01 -8.96 15.08
CA PRO A 74 -5.96 -7.93 15.50
C PRO A 74 -5.35 -6.90 16.46
N ASP A 75 -4.23 -7.21 17.09
CA ASP A 75 -3.55 -6.34 18.04
C ASP A 75 -2.53 -5.44 17.32
N ALA A 76 -3.01 -4.38 16.69
CA ALA A 76 -2.20 -3.38 16.03
C ALA A 76 -2.53 -1.96 16.50
N ASP A 77 -1.49 -1.14 16.71
CA ASP A 77 -1.63 0.30 16.97
C ASP A 77 -1.73 1.08 15.65
N VAL A 78 -1.11 0.56 14.60
CA VAL A 78 -1.12 1.14 13.25
C VAL A 78 -1.33 0.05 12.21
N VAL A 79 -2.14 0.33 11.21
CA VAL A 79 -2.24 -0.48 9.99
C VAL A 79 -1.81 0.38 8.81
N VAL A 80 -0.80 -0.07 8.08
CA VAL A 80 -0.31 0.58 6.86
C VAL A 80 -0.71 -0.26 5.66
N VAL A 81 -1.40 0.35 4.70
CA VAL A 81 -1.83 -0.30 3.45
C VAL A 81 -1.07 0.30 2.29
N PHE A 82 -0.36 -0.52 1.53
CA PHE A 82 0.41 -0.09 0.38
C PHE A 82 0.16 -0.99 -0.83
N GLY A 83 -0.64 -0.51 -1.79
CA GLY A 83 -1.05 -1.27 -2.96
C GLY A 83 -1.68 -0.41 -4.06
N GLY A 84 -2.21 -1.06 -5.10
CA GLY A 84 -2.84 -0.42 -6.26
C GLY A 84 -1.97 -0.43 -7.52
N THR A 85 -0.64 -0.63 -7.40
CA THR A 85 0.25 -0.71 -8.57
C THR A 85 -0.05 -1.96 -9.42
N ASN A 86 -0.42 -3.09 -8.80
CA ASN A 86 -0.77 -4.32 -9.49
C ASN A 86 -2.17 -4.27 -10.09
N ASP A 87 -3.11 -3.56 -9.48
CA ASP A 87 -4.43 -3.29 -10.05
C ASP A 87 -4.29 -2.55 -11.39
N CYS A 88 -3.43 -1.55 -11.46
CA CYS A 88 -3.07 -0.86 -12.70
C CYS A 88 -2.26 -1.77 -13.64
N GLY A 89 -1.24 -2.46 -13.16
CA GLY A 89 -0.27 -3.21 -13.96
C GLY A 89 -0.86 -4.44 -14.63
N HIS A 90 -1.51 -5.32 -13.89
CA HIS A 90 -1.99 -6.61 -14.39
C HIS A 90 -3.32 -7.08 -13.77
N GLY A 91 -4.02 -6.23 -13.00
CA GLY A 91 -5.37 -6.52 -12.52
C GLY A 91 -6.38 -6.61 -13.69
N ASP A 92 -7.45 -7.37 -13.56
CA ASP A 92 -8.53 -7.47 -14.56
C ASP A 92 -9.88 -6.97 -14.01
N ALA A 93 -9.94 -6.57 -12.75
CA ALA A 93 -11.12 -5.95 -12.17
C ALA A 93 -11.43 -4.62 -12.87
N PRO A 94 -12.70 -4.32 -13.15
CA PRO A 94 -13.10 -3.00 -13.62
C PRO A 94 -12.69 -1.90 -12.64
N PHE A 95 -12.43 -0.71 -13.17
CA PHE A 95 -12.06 0.42 -12.31
C PHE A 95 -13.20 0.86 -11.38
N GLY A 96 -14.44 0.88 -11.91
CA GLY A 96 -15.62 1.28 -11.15
C GLY A 96 -15.73 2.78 -10.88
N ASP A 97 -16.55 3.13 -9.90
CA ASP A 97 -16.76 4.51 -9.44
C ASP A 97 -17.06 4.60 -7.94
N MET A 98 -17.18 5.85 -7.43
CA MET A 98 -17.42 6.13 -6.00
C MET A 98 -18.71 5.55 -5.42
N ALA A 99 -19.67 5.09 -6.22
CA ALA A 99 -20.89 4.45 -5.75
C ALA A 99 -20.72 2.94 -5.47
N ASP A 100 -19.69 2.30 -6.03
CA ASP A 100 -19.45 0.87 -5.88
C ASP A 100 -19.09 0.47 -4.45
N ARG A 101 -19.61 -0.69 -4.01
CA ARG A 101 -19.44 -1.17 -2.63
C ARG A 101 -19.07 -2.65 -2.54
N THR A 102 -18.69 -3.28 -3.66
CA THR A 102 -18.24 -4.68 -3.71
C THR A 102 -16.78 -4.77 -4.11
N VAL A 103 -16.14 -5.89 -3.84
CA VAL A 103 -14.71 -6.11 -4.15
C VAL A 103 -14.42 -6.30 -5.64
N ASP A 104 -15.46 -6.30 -6.49
CA ASP A 104 -15.38 -6.67 -7.91
C ASP A 104 -14.96 -5.49 -8.82
N THR A 105 -14.86 -4.28 -8.27
CA THR A 105 -14.28 -3.11 -8.93
C THR A 105 -13.21 -2.49 -8.02
N PHE A 106 -12.29 -1.70 -8.58
CA PHE A 106 -11.23 -1.08 -7.77
C PHE A 106 -11.80 -0.13 -6.72
N TYR A 107 -12.72 0.77 -7.09
CA TYR A 107 -13.39 1.66 -6.13
C TYR A 107 -14.16 0.89 -5.06
N GLY A 108 -14.94 -0.11 -5.47
CA GLY A 108 -15.71 -0.91 -4.52
C GLY A 108 -14.83 -1.72 -3.57
N ALA A 109 -13.70 -2.26 -4.06
CA ALA A 109 -12.72 -2.96 -3.25
C ALA A 109 -12.03 -2.01 -2.25
N MET A 110 -11.69 -0.79 -2.66
CA MET A 110 -11.17 0.25 -1.77
C MET A 110 -12.17 0.60 -0.66
N HIS A 111 -13.45 0.81 -1.00
CA HIS A 111 -14.52 1.05 -0.01
C HIS A 111 -14.68 -0.12 0.96
N THR A 112 -14.67 -1.34 0.44
CA THR A 112 -14.79 -2.54 1.26
C THR A 112 -13.61 -2.68 2.21
N LEU A 113 -12.39 -2.47 1.71
CA LEU A 113 -11.15 -2.56 2.49
C LEU A 113 -11.12 -1.50 3.61
N CYS A 114 -11.40 -0.24 3.28
CA CYS A 114 -11.43 0.83 4.29
C CYS A 114 -12.43 0.54 5.41
N ARG A 115 -13.67 0.13 5.05
CA ARG A 115 -14.69 -0.21 6.03
C ARG A 115 -14.28 -1.39 6.92
N LYS A 116 -13.82 -2.50 6.33
CA LYS A 116 -13.39 -3.69 7.07
C LYS A 116 -12.20 -3.39 8.00
N LEU A 117 -11.23 -2.58 7.55
CA LEU A 117 -10.10 -2.18 8.39
C LEU A 117 -10.56 -1.36 9.59
N VAL A 118 -11.47 -0.40 9.40
CA VAL A 118 -12.03 0.39 10.50
C VAL A 118 -12.81 -0.48 11.47
N GLU A 119 -13.58 -1.45 10.97
CA GLU A 119 -14.33 -2.41 11.80
C GLU A 119 -13.42 -3.34 12.61
N LYS A 120 -12.32 -3.84 11.98
CA LYS A 120 -11.36 -4.75 12.64
C LYS A 120 -10.43 -4.03 13.60
N TYR A 121 -10.04 -2.79 13.28
CA TYR A 121 -9.07 -1.99 14.05
C TYR A 121 -9.65 -0.63 14.47
N PRO A 122 -10.71 -0.61 15.30
CA PRO A 122 -11.42 0.63 15.63
C PRO A 122 -10.54 1.67 16.36
N ASP A 123 -9.53 1.21 17.09
CA ASP A 123 -8.62 2.05 17.86
C ASP A 123 -7.26 2.29 17.19
N ALA A 124 -6.95 1.58 16.10
CA ALA A 124 -5.69 1.75 15.39
C ALA A 124 -5.70 2.94 14.44
N LEU A 125 -4.53 3.54 14.21
CA LEU A 125 -4.32 4.47 13.11
C LEU A 125 -4.21 3.68 11.80
N ILE A 126 -5.14 3.88 10.88
CA ILE A 126 -5.11 3.25 9.55
C ILE A 126 -4.58 4.28 8.56
N VAL A 127 -3.49 3.94 7.86
CA VAL A 127 -2.81 4.81 6.88
C VAL A 127 -2.74 4.08 5.55
N PHE A 128 -3.14 4.76 4.49
CA PHE A 128 -2.89 4.31 3.13
C PHE A 128 -1.66 5.02 2.55
N MET A 129 -0.88 4.28 1.76
CA MET A 129 0.21 4.83 0.96
C MET A 129 -0.19 4.71 -0.51
N THR A 130 -0.07 5.80 -1.27
CA THR A 130 -0.32 5.74 -2.71
C THR A 130 0.80 5.00 -3.43
N PRO A 131 0.52 4.32 -4.57
CA PRO A 131 1.56 3.76 -5.42
C PRO A 131 2.70 4.74 -5.71
N LEU A 132 3.90 4.22 -5.91
CA LEU A 132 5.04 4.99 -6.42
C LEU A 132 4.89 5.23 -7.92
N HIS A 133 5.59 6.22 -8.47
CA HIS A 133 5.86 6.27 -9.90
C HIS A 133 6.57 4.99 -10.35
N ARG A 134 6.23 4.52 -11.55
CA ARG A 134 6.82 3.33 -12.16
C ARG A 134 6.93 3.51 -13.66
N LEU A 135 7.72 2.68 -14.34
CA LEU A 135 7.64 2.60 -15.79
C LEU A 135 6.28 2.02 -16.20
N ASN A 136 5.77 2.44 -17.37
CA ASN A 136 4.51 1.98 -17.95
C ASN A 136 3.27 2.28 -17.07
N GLU A 137 3.08 3.52 -16.68
CA GLU A 137 1.91 3.97 -15.90
C GLU A 137 0.59 4.00 -16.69
N GLU A 138 0.64 3.90 -18.02
CA GLU A 138 -0.55 4.05 -18.89
C GLU A 138 -1.52 2.84 -18.84
N GLY A 139 -1.12 1.76 -18.16
CA GLY A 139 -1.88 0.49 -18.12
C GLY A 139 -1.66 -0.36 -19.37
N TYR A 140 -1.71 -1.70 -19.21
CA TYR A 140 -1.35 -2.64 -20.29
C TYR A 140 -2.55 -3.15 -21.10
N ALA A 141 -3.77 -2.87 -20.73
CA ALA A 141 -4.94 -3.43 -21.41
C ALA A 141 -5.93 -2.34 -21.86
N PRO A 142 -6.61 -2.56 -23.00
CA PRO A 142 -7.68 -1.67 -23.46
C PRO A 142 -8.75 -1.46 -22.39
N GLY A 143 -9.13 -0.20 -22.13
CA GLY A 143 -10.14 0.16 -21.13
C GLY A 143 -9.63 0.27 -19.69
N ARG A 144 -8.36 0.02 -19.41
CA ARG A 144 -7.76 0.33 -18.11
C ARG A 144 -7.45 1.82 -17.97
N ARG A 145 -7.43 2.24 -16.73
CA ARG A 145 -6.99 3.59 -16.36
C ARG A 145 -5.48 3.59 -16.13
N ASP A 146 -4.87 4.74 -16.28
CA ASP A 146 -3.49 5.00 -15.89
C ASP A 146 -3.29 4.90 -14.36
N LEU A 147 -2.07 4.75 -13.91
CA LEU A 147 -1.73 4.65 -12.49
C LEU A 147 -2.21 5.86 -11.69
N ARG A 148 -2.17 7.06 -12.29
CA ARG A 148 -2.65 8.28 -11.66
C ARG A 148 -4.13 8.21 -11.31
N SER A 149 -4.95 7.55 -12.13
CA SER A 149 -6.36 7.31 -11.84
C SER A 149 -6.54 6.44 -10.59
N TYR A 150 -5.76 5.36 -10.45
CA TYR A 150 -5.77 4.52 -9.25
C TYR A 150 -5.32 5.28 -7.99
N VAL A 151 -4.28 6.10 -8.12
CA VAL A 151 -3.83 6.99 -7.03
C VAL A 151 -4.95 7.95 -6.61
N GLN A 152 -5.66 8.55 -7.57
CA GLN A 152 -6.78 9.45 -7.28
C GLN A 152 -7.93 8.71 -6.58
N ALA A 153 -8.29 7.51 -7.02
CA ALA A 153 -9.33 6.71 -6.37
C ALA A 153 -8.95 6.36 -4.91
N ILE A 154 -7.68 6.03 -4.64
CA ILE A 154 -7.19 5.81 -3.26
C ILE A 154 -7.42 7.07 -2.41
N ARG A 155 -7.03 8.24 -2.91
CA ARG A 155 -7.20 9.53 -2.20
C ARG A 155 -8.67 9.80 -1.89
N GLU A 156 -9.56 9.68 -2.88
CA GLU A 156 -10.99 9.96 -2.76
C GLU A 156 -11.69 9.03 -1.78
N VAL A 157 -11.40 7.73 -1.85
CA VAL A 157 -12.01 6.76 -0.93
C VAL A 157 -11.47 6.93 0.49
N CYS A 158 -10.17 7.16 0.66
CA CYS A 158 -9.60 7.43 1.98
C CYS A 158 -10.16 8.72 2.61
N GLU A 159 -10.34 9.79 1.81
CA GLU A 159 -10.98 11.03 2.25
C GLU A 159 -12.41 10.77 2.72
N TYR A 160 -13.19 9.98 1.97
CA TYR A 160 -14.55 9.59 2.36
C TYR A 160 -14.63 8.92 3.74
N TYR A 161 -13.62 8.10 4.09
CA TYR A 161 -13.53 7.44 5.39
C TYR A 161 -12.71 8.22 6.42
N SER A 162 -12.26 9.42 6.12
CA SER A 162 -11.38 10.24 6.98
C SER A 162 -10.10 9.50 7.39
N LEU A 163 -9.53 8.72 6.47
CA LEU A 163 -8.30 7.97 6.66
C LEU A 163 -7.11 8.76 6.07
N PRO A 164 -6.01 8.94 6.84
CA PRO A 164 -4.83 9.65 6.35
C PRO A 164 -4.15 8.87 5.22
N VAL A 165 -3.62 9.63 4.25
CA VAL A 165 -2.88 9.10 3.10
C VAL A 165 -1.47 9.68 3.09
N LEU A 166 -0.45 8.81 3.10
CA LEU A 166 0.90 9.19 2.71
C LEU A 166 0.99 9.15 1.19
N ASP A 167 0.96 10.32 0.59
CA ASP A 167 0.92 10.47 -0.86
C ASP A 167 2.32 10.33 -1.48
N LEU A 168 2.77 9.09 -1.63
CA LEU A 168 4.08 8.79 -2.20
C LEU A 168 4.17 9.07 -3.71
N TYR A 169 3.04 8.97 -4.45
CA TYR A 169 3.01 9.35 -5.85
C TYR A 169 3.47 10.80 -6.05
N ALA A 170 3.04 11.68 -5.16
CA ALA A 170 3.42 13.09 -5.21
C ALA A 170 4.75 13.42 -4.51
N THR A 171 5.14 12.64 -3.48
CA THR A 171 6.18 13.08 -2.53
C THR A 171 7.38 12.13 -2.40
N TYR A 172 7.35 10.95 -3.01
CA TYR A 172 8.45 9.98 -2.86
C TYR A 172 9.79 10.51 -3.39
N GLY A 173 9.75 11.38 -4.40
CA GLY A 173 10.95 12.06 -4.94
C GLY A 173 11.75 11.22 -5.92
N VAL A 174 11.23 10.06 -6.34
CA VAL A 174 11.83 9.18 -7.35
C VAL A 174 10.85 8.97 -8.49
N ASN A 175 11.28 9.25 -9.71
CA ASN A 175 10.56 8.92 -10.93
C ASN A 175 11.49 8.07 -11.83
N PRO A 176 11.18 6.78 -12.08
CA PRO A 176 12.03 5.89 -12.87
C PRO A 176 12.11 6.24 -14.35
N GLU A 177 11.26 7.14 -14.87
CA GLU A 177 11.45 7.73 -16.20
C GLU A 177 12.75 8.57 -16.30
N ILE A 178 13.33 8.95 -15.16
CA ILE A 178 14.60 9.65 -15.06
C ILE A 178 15.71 8.61 -14.83
N PRO A 179 16.60 8.32 -15.82
CA PRO A 179 17.54 7.20 -15.75
C PRO A 179 18.41 7.16 -14.49
N VAL A 180 18.92 8.29 -14.04
CA VAL A 180 19.76 8.34 -12.82
C VAL A 180 18.97 8.02 -11.55
N GLN A 181 17.69 8.31 -11.50
CA GLN A 181 16.83 7.94 -10.37
C GLN A 181 16.43 6.47 -10.43
N MET A 182 16.13 5.97 -11.62
CA MET A 182 15.85 4.54 -11.82
C MET A 182 17.05 3.69 -11.38
N GLU A 183 18.23 3.95 -11.92
CA GLU A 183 19.46 3.22 -11.58
C GLU A 183 19.75 3.24 -10.06
N ARG A 184 19.55 4.40 -9.44
CA ARG A 184 19.92 4.59 -8.02
C ARG A 184 18.90 3.99 -7.05
N PHE A 185 17.61 3.98 -7.39
CA PHE A 185 16.55 3.69 -6.41
C PHE A 185 15.56 2.60 -6.83
N MET A 186 15.33 2.38 -8.13
CA MET A 186 14.32 1.47 -8.67
C MET A 186 14.83 0.82 -9.98
N PRO A 187 15.86 -0.05 -9.91
CA PRO A 187 16.61 -0.50 -11.11
C PRO A 187 15.77 -1.22 -12.17
N ASP A 188 14.66 -1.84 -11.78
CA ASP A 188 13.71 -2.49 -12.71
C ASP A 188 12.56 -1.57 -13.13
N GLY A 189 12.57 -0.32 -12.66
CA GLY A 189 11.53 0.67 -12.95
C GLY A 189 10.22 0.48 -12.18
N LEU A 190 10.18 -0.44 -11.21
CA LEU A 190 8.99 -0.77 -10.39
C LEU A 190 9.32 -0.94 -8.91
N HIS A 191 10.31 -1.78 -8.59
CA HIS A 191 10.61 -2.14 -7.22
C HIS A 191 11.77 -1.30 -6.67
N PRO A 192 11.59 -0.65 -5.52
CA PRO A 192 12.67 0.03 -4.83
C PRO A 192 13.77 -0.96 -4.42
N ASN A 193 15.03 -0.57 -4.62
CA ASN A 193 16.17 -1.26 -4.02
C ASN A 193 16.37 -0.81 -2.55
N ALA A 194 17.43 -1.26 -1.89
CA ALA A 194 17.74 -0.92 -0.50
C ALA A 194 17.79 0.61 -0.24
N ALA A 195 18.26 1.40 -1.20
CA ALA A 195 18.26 2.87 -1.09
C ALA A 195 16.84 3.44 -1.17
N GLY A 196 16.00 2.91 -2.07
CA GLY A 196 14.59 3.27 -2.17
C GLY A 196 13.81 2.87 -0.91
N HIS A 197 14.01 1.67 -0.38
CA HIS A 197 13.37 1.25 0.87
C HIS A 197 13.75 2.14 2.06
N ARG A 198 14.98 2.62 2.15
CA ARG A 198 15.37 3.61 3.16
C ARG A 198 14.60 4.94 3.02
N LEU A 199 14.37 5.42 1.79
CA LEU A 199 13.53 6.60 1.57
C LEU A 199 12.09 6.37 2.04
N LEU A 200 11.49 5.21 1.72
CA LEU A 200 10.15 4.84 2.21
C LEU A 200 10.09 4.86 3.73
N THR A 201 11.10 4.28 4.39
CA THR A 201 11.19 4.23 5.85
C THR A 201 11.19 5.61 6.49
N GLU A 202 12.04 6.52 6.00
CA GLU A 202 12.15 7.88 6.55
C GLU A 202 10.86 8.68 6.32
N GLN A 203 10.25 8.58 5.13
CA GLN A 203 9.00 9.30 4.83
C GLN A 203 7.83 8.76 5.66
N LEU A 204 7.67 7.44 5.75
CA LEU A 204 6.63 6.84 6.58
C LEU A 204 6.82 7.17 8.06
N GLY A 205 8.05 7.06 8.57
CA GLY A 205 8.37 7.40 9.95
C GLY A 205 8.09 8.87 10.28
N ALA A 206 8.42 9.80 9.37
CA ALA A 206 8.10 11.21 9.52
C ALA A 206 6.59 11.46 9.51
N PHE A 207 5.88 10.82 8.56
CA PHE A 207 4.43 10.93 8.43
C PHE A 207 3.70 10.42 9.68
N LEU A 208 4.04 9.21 10.16
CA LEU A 208 3.40 8.63 11.34
C LEU A 208 3.63 9.49 12.60
N ARG A 209 4.83 10.05 12.78
CA ARG A 209 5.10 10.95 13.91
C ARG A 209 4.29 12.24 13.83
N ALA A 210 3.95 12.72 12.64
CA ALA A 210 3.11 13.91 12.45
C ALA A 210 1.62 13.61 12.62
N CYS A 211 1.19 12.34 12.53
CA CYS A 211 -0.20 11.96 12.76
C CYS A 211 -0.58 12.15 14.23
N PRO A 212 -1.80 12.68 14.52
CA PRO A 212 -2.31 12.74 15.87
C PRO A 212 -2.44 11.33 16.44
N GLU A 213 -2.18 11.18 17.73
CA GLU A 213 -2.52 9.95 18.43
C GLU A 213 -4.04 9.77 18.38
N LYS A 214 -4.52 8.58 17.93
CA LYS A 214 -5.92 8.25 18.12
C LYS A 214 -6.21 8.28 19.63
N ARG A 215 -7.17 9.09 20.05
CA ARG A 215 -7.60 9.09 21.44
C ARG A 215 -8.25 7.72 21.68
N ARG A 216 -7.63 6.89 22.51
CA ARG A 216 -8.33 5.76 23.13
C ARG A 216 -9.50 6.37 23.89
N ILE A 217 -10.72 6.12 23.45
CA ILE A 217 -11.91 6.46 24.24
C ILE A 217 -11.87 5.47 25.39
N LEU A 218 -11.51 5.97 26.58
CA LEU A 218 -11.52 5.23 27.84
C LEU A 218 -12.95 4.86 28.20
#